data_aa107d98a19772d83d3002ef3baedd6c
#
_entry.id   aa107d98a19772d83d3002ef3baedd6c
#
_cell.length_a   1.000
_cell.length_b   1.000
_cell.length_c   1.000
_cell.angle_alpha   90.00
_cell.angle_beta   90.00
_cell.angle_gamma   90.00
#
_symmetry.space_group_name_H-M   'P 1'
#
loop_
_entity.id
_entity.type
_entity.pdbx_description
1 polymer ?
#
loop_
_entity_poly.entity_id
_entity_poly.type
_entity_poly.pdbx_seq_one_letter_code
_entity_poly.pdbx_strand_id
1 'polypeptide(L)'
;MSQTHPFKPIFDKNSKISILGSFPSVVSRKFGFYYANPQNRFWRVLAGILNTPLSESIDEKIKFLLAHRIAIYDAAISCEIKGSSDAKMTAVEPANLEPIFSGARVVQVFANGGKAHEICEKYLKNQILNATGKEAAKLPSTSPANANFSLERLVQEWMVVADTLRDG
;
A
#
# COMPACT_ATOMS: atom_id res chain seq x y z
N MET A 1 1.14 15.67 -17.87
CA MET A 1 -0.29 15.69 -17.52
C MET A 1 -0.53 15.20 -16.11
N SER A 2 -1.47 15.85 -15.45
CA SER A 2 -1.92 15.45 -14.14
C SER A 2 -2.65 14.11 -14.18
N GLN A 3 -2.41 13.25 -13.21
CA GLN A 3 -3.08 11.96 -13.06
C GLN A 3 -3.82 11.94 -11.73
N THR A 4 -5.04 11.44 -11.74
CA THR A 4 -5.88 11.31 -10.55
C THR A 4 -6.03 9.83 -10.20
N HIS A 5 -6.03 9.53 -8.90
CA HIS A 5 -6.17 8.16 -8.40
C HIS A 5 -7.54 7.60 -8.78
N PRO A 6 -7.58 6.49 -9.54
CA PRO A 6 -8.85 5.97 -10.07
C PRO A 6 -9.59 5.03 -9.13
N PHE A 7 -9.00 4.67 -7.98
CA PHE A 7 -9.59 3.67 -7.09
C PHE A 7 -9.95 4.26 -5.75
N LYS A 8 -10.85 3.57 -5.05
CA LYS A 8 -11.18 3.85 -3.66
C LYS A 8 -10.31 3.01 -2.74
N PRO A 9 -10.07 3.46 -1.48
CA PRO A 9 -9.40 2.62 -0.52
C PRO A 9 -10.19 1.35 -0.24
N ILE A 10 -9.48 0.27 0.04
CA ILE A 10 -10.08 -1.00 0.43
C ILE A 10 -9.88 -1.17 1.92
N PHE A 11 -10.97 -1.23 2.68
CA PHE A 11 -10.93 -1.44 4.13
C PHE A 11 -12.33 -1.80 4.63
N ASP A 12 -12.41 -2.31 5.84
CA ASP A 12 -13.66 -2.42 6.58
C ASP A 12 -13.40 -2.09 8.05
N LYS A 13 -14.43 -2.19 8.87
CA LYS A 13 -14.34 -1.85 10.31
C LYS A 13 -13.31 -2.70 11.07
N ASN A 14 -12.94 -3.85 10.54
CA ASN A 14 -12.00 -4.77 11.18
C ASN A 14 -10.56 -4.58 10.72
N SER A 15 -10.31 -3.70 9.77
CA SER A 15 -8.95 -3.43 9.30
C SER A 15 -8.07 -2.93 10.44
N LYS A 16 -6.92 -3.55 10.61
CA LYS A 16 -5.99 -3.28 11.73
C LYS A 16 -4.76 -2.52 11.30
N ILE A 17 -4.29 -2.75 10.08
CA ILE A 17 -3.16 -2.05 9.50
C ILE A 17 -3.55 -1.47 8.15
N SER A 18 -2.78 -0.48 7.69
CA SER A 18 -2.95 0.07 6.35
C SER A 18 -1.62 0.04 5.62
N ILE A 19 -1.62 -0.40 4.38
CA ILE A 19 -0.44 -0.37 3.52
C ILE A 19 -0.69 0.67 2.43
N LEU A 20 0.19 1.65 2.35
CA LEU A 20 0.08 2.74 1.37
C LEU A 20 1.18 2.62 0.32
N GLY A 21 0.78 2.58 -0.95
CA GLY A 21 1.70 2.78 -2.07
C GLY A 21 1.87 4.27 -2.34
N SER A 22 2.68 4.62 -3.34
CA SER A 22 2.85 6.01 -3.76
C SER A 22 1.69 6.47 -4.64
N PHE A 23 1.56 5.86 -5.81
CA PHE A 23 0.50 6.10 -6.78
C PHE A 23 0.41 4.88 -7.70
N PRO A 24 -0.78 4.50 -8.22
CA PRO A 24 -0.88 3.30 -9.03
C PRO A 24 -0.11 3.42 -10.35
N SER A 25 0.47 2.30 -10.79
CA SER A 25 1.18 2.21 -12.06
C SER A 25 0.24 2.40 -13.26
N VAL A 26 0.81 2.59 -14.45
CA VAL A 26 0.02 2.67 -15.70
C VAL A 26 -0.84 1.41 -15.86
N VAL A 27 -0.25 0.22 -15.60
CA VAL A 27 -1.00 -1.05 -15.71
C VAL A 27 -2.15 -1.09 -14.72
N SER A 28 -1.92 -0.70 -13.45
CA SER A 28 -2.97 -0.67 -12.43
C SER A 28 -4.09 0.30 -12.81
N ARG A 29 -3.75 1.47 -13.35
CA ARG A 29 -4.75 2.44 -13.78
C ARG A 29 -5.61 1.91 -14.93
N LYS A 30 -5.00 1.16 -15.84
CA LYS A 30 -5.74 0.54 -16.97
C LYS A 30 -6.67 -0.57 -16.51
N PHE A 31 -6.20 -1.42 -15.59
CA PHE A 31 -7.00 -2.54 -15.08
C PHE A 31 -7.99 -2.13 -14.00
N GLY A 32 -7.82 -0.94 -13.42
CA GLY A 32 -8.74 -0.45 -12.40
C GLY A 32 -8.57 -1.12 -11.04
N PHE A 33 -7.35 -1.61 -10.73
CA PHE A 33 -7.11 -2.24 -9.43
C PHE A 33 -5.64 -2.11 -9.00
N TYR A 34 -5.41 -2.24 -7.69
CA TYR A 34 -4.10 -2.10 -7.05
C TYR A 34 -3.15 -3.23 -7.47
N TYR A 35 -1.91 -2.84 -7.73
CA TYR A 35 -0.82 -3.78 -8.01
C TYR A 35 -1.18 -4.80 -9.09
N ALA A 36 -1.82 -4.31 -10.16
CA ALA A 36 -2.29 -5.16 -11.25
C ALA A 36 -1.18 -5.60 -12.21
N ASN A 37 -0.03 -4.93 -12.19
CA ASN A 37 1.11 -5.35 -13.00
C ASN A 37 1.58 -6.73 -12.55
N PRO A 38 1.58 -7.75 -13.44
CA PRO A 38 1.98 -9.11 -13.05
C PRO A 38 3.40 -9.21 -12.50
N GLN A 39 4.27 -8.26 -12.83
CA GLN A 39 5.64 -8.22 -12.33
C GLN A 39 5.74 -7.61 -10.95
N ASN A 40 4.71 -6.90 -10.46
CA ASN A 40 4.70 -6.40 -9.09
C ASN A 40 4.49 -7.56 -8.14
N ARG A 41 5.28 -7.61 -7.08
CA ARG A 41 5.30 -8.75 -6.16
C ARG A 41 4.40 -8.59 -4.95
N PHE A 42 3.59 -7.52 -4.89
CA PHE A 42 2.75 -7.22 -3.73
C PHE A 42 1.90 -8.40 -3.27
N TRP A 43 1.10 -8.96 -4.20
CA TRP A 43 0.19 -10.06 -3.85
C TRP A 43 0.93 -11.33 -3.45
N ARG A 44 2.05 -11.62 -4.11
CA ARG A 44 2.90 -12.76 -3.77
C ARG A 44 3.57 -12.59 -2.41
N VAL A 45 3.99 -11.36 -2.07
CA VAL A 45 4.57 -11.07 -0.76
C VAL A 45 3.52 -11.28 0.33
N LEU A 46 2.31 -10.75 0.17
CA LEU A 46 1.26 -10.94 1.16
C LEU A 46 0.91 -12.42 1.33
N ALA A 47 0.77 -13.16 0.23
CA ALA A 47 0.52 -14.59 0.31
C ALA A 47 1.63 -15.31 1.06
N GLY A 48 2.88 -14.92 0.84
CA GLY A 48 4.04 -15.51 1.51
C GLY A 48 4.08 -15.23 3.01
N ILE A 49 3.90 -13.98 3.42
CA ILE A 49 3.96 -13.63 4.85
C ILE A 49 2.78 -14.17 5.64
N LEU A 50 1.64 -14.39 5.00
CA LEU A 50 0.42 -14.90 5.65
C LEU A 50 0.24 -16.41 5.45
N ASN A 51 1.18 -17.03 4.73
CA ASN A 51 1.17 -18.46 4.47
C ASN A 51 -0.15 -18.94 3.88
N THR A 52 -0.61 -18.26 2.84
CA THR A 52 -1.88 -18.52 2.16
C THR A 52 -1.67 -18.71 0.67
N PRO A 53 -2.59 -19.36 -0.03
CA PRO A 53 -2.55 -19.44 -1.48
C PRO A 53 -2.65 -18.05 -2.12
N LEU A 54 -2.09 -17.89 -3.31
CA LEU A 54 -2.18 -16.65 -4.06
C LEU A 54 -3.61 -16.45 -4.58
N SER A 55 -4.15 -15.26 -4.32
CA SER A 55 -5.45 -14.85 -4.86
C SER A 55 -5.28 -14.44 -6.33
N GLU A 56 -6.20 -14.84 -7.19
CA GLU A 56 -6.10 -14.60 -8.64
C GLU A 56 -7.07 -13.54 -9.15
N SER A 57 -8.32 -13.54 -8.65
CA SER A 57 -9.32 -12.55 -9.07
C SER A 57 -9.30 -11.31 -8.17
N ILE A 58 -9.85 -10.22 -8.69
CA ILE A 58 -10.03 -8.98 -7.91
C ILE A 58 -10.90 -9.24 -6.68
N ASP A 59 -12.00 -9.97 -6.85
CA ASP A 59 -12.89 -10.29 -5.74
C ASP A 59 -12.20 -11.10 -4.65
N GLU A 60 -11.39 -12.08 -5.04
CA GLU A 60 -10.61 -12.88 -4.09
C GLU A 60 -9.57 -12.03 -3.36
N LYS A 61 -8.92 -11.10 -4.07
CA LYS A 61 -7.93 -10.19 -3.48
C LYS A 61 -8.57 -9.27 -2.44
N ILE A 62 -9.75 -8.74 -2.73
CA ILE A 62 -10.48 -7.90 -1.79
C ILE A 62 -10.87 -8.72 -0.55
N LYS A 63 -11.44 -9.89 -0.74
CA LYS A 63 -11.80 -10.79 0.37
C LYS A 63 -10.59 -11.17 1.21
N PHE A 64 -9.47 -11.45 0.56
CA PHE A 64 -8.22 -11.78 1.23
C PHE A 64 -7.74 -10.65 2.14
N LEU A 65 -7.73 -9.41 1.63
CA LEU A 65 -7.33 -8.25 2.43
C LEU A 65 -8.23 -8.07 3.64
N LEU A 66 -9.54 -8.11 3.44
CA LEU A 66 -10.49 -7.88 4.51
C LEU A 66 -10.46 -9.01 5.54
N ALA A 67 -10.31 -10.26 5.09
CA ALA A 67 -10.21 -11.42 6.00
C ALA A 67 -8.96 -11.33 6.87
N HIS A 68 -7.88 -10.75 6.37
CA HIS A 68 -6.63 -10.59 7.11
C HIS A 68 -6.47 -9.22 7.76
N ARG A 69 -7.54 -8.42 7.76
CA ARG A 69 -7.59 -7.11 8.44
C ARG A 69 -6.59 -6.10 7.90
N ILE A 70 -6.41 -6.10 6.57
CA ILE A 70 -5.47 -5.21 5.88
C ILE A 70 -6.25 -4.20 5.05
N ALA A 71 -6.01 -2.90 5.31
CA ALA A 71 -6.50 -1.82 4.46
C ALA A 71 -5.41 -1.46 3.46
N ILE A 72 -5.79 -1.14 2.23
CA ILE A 72 -4.84 -0.62 1.23
C ILE A 72 -5.36 0.65 0.59
N TYR A 73 -4.43 1.54 0.28
CA TYR A 73 -4.64 2.74 -0.51
C TYR A 73 -3.28 3.22 -1.03
N ASP A 74 -3.23 4.42 -1.58
CA ASP A 74 -1.98 5.06 -1.95
C ASP A 74 -1.86 6.40 -1.24
N ALA A 75 -0.62 6.86 -1.05
CA ALA A 75 -0.34 8.09 -0.32
C ALA A 75 -0.67 9.34 -1.14
N ALA A 76 -0.69 9.25 -2.47
CA ALA A 76 -1.04 10.34 -3.36
C ALA A 76 -2.35 10.05 -4.10
N ILE A 77 -3.22 11.07 -4.21
CA ILE A 77 -4.47 10.94 -4.99
C ILE A 77 -4.36 11.59 -6.35
N SER A 78 -3.40 12.47 -6.56
CA SER A 78 -3.06 12.97 -7.87
C SER A 78 -1.60 13.36 -7.92
N CYS A 79 -1.04 13.37 -9.10
CA CYS A 79 0.34 13.78 -9.31
C CYS A 79 0.60 13.96 -10.80
N GLU A 80 1.73 14.58 -11.13
CA GLU A 80 2.24 14.61 -12.49
C GLU A 80 3.39 13.61 -12.56
N ILE A 81 3.27 12.64 -13.47
CA ILE A 81 4.29 11.63 -13.69
C ILE A 81 4.54 11.42 -15.17
N LYS A 82 5.74 10.95 -15.48
CA LYS A 82 6.10 10.50 -16.80
C LYS A 82 6.21 8.98 -16.77
N GLY A 83 5.15 8.31 -17.20
CA GLY A 83 5.06 6.85 -17.06
C GLY A 83 4.65 6.44 -15.65
N SER A 84 5.31 5.43 -15.08
CA SER A 84 5.04 4.92 -13.74
C SER A 84 6.18 5.13 -12.76
N SER A 85 7.20 5.90 -13.15
CA SER A 85 8.39 6.08 -12.32
C SER A 85 8.12 7.02 -11.16
N ASP A 86 8.29 6.55 -9.93
CA ASP A 86 8.17 7.37 -8.72
C ASP A 86 9.18 8.53 -8.73
N ALA A 87 10.38 8.31 -9.30
CA ALA A 87 11.40 9.34 -9.35
C ALA A 87 11.00 10.55 -10.22
N LYS A 88 10.00 10.38 -11.09
CA LYS A 88 9.52 11.44 -11.99
C LYS A 88 8.18 12.00 -11.53
N MET A 89 7.73 11.63 -10.34
CA MET A 89 6.48 12.08 -9.76
C MET A 89 6.64 13.48 -9.18
N THR A 90 5.82 14.42 -9.64
CA THR A 90 5.82 15.81 -9.19
C THR A 90 4.39 16.28 -8.93
N ALA A 91 4.22 17.46 -8.38
CA ALA A 91 2.91 18.05 -8.10
C ALA A 91 1.98 17.08 -7.35
N VAL A 92 2.52 16.46 -6.31
CA VAL A 92 1.80 15.44 -5.53
C VAL A 92 0.70 16.10 -4.70
N GLU A 93 -0.53 15.58 -4.83
CA GLU A 93 -1.62 15.87 -3.92
C GLU A 93 -1.78 14.68 -2.98
N PRO A 94 -1.61 14.89 -1.66
CA PRO A 94 -1.67 13.77 -0.72
C PRO A 94 -3.09 13.23 -0.57
N ALA A 95 -3.19 11.96 -0.22
CA ALA A 95 -4.47 11.32 0.04
C ALA A 95 -5.13 11.86 1.31
N ASN A 96 -6.46 11.76 1.36
CA ASN A 96 -7.19 11.95 2.60
C ASN A 96 -7.44 10.56 3.22
N LEU A 97 -6.80 10.30 4.35
CA LEU A 97 -6.88 9.01 5.03
C LEU A 97 -8.03 8.95 6.04
N GLU A 98 -8.77 10.03 6.22
CA GLU A 98 -9.87 10.12 7.19
C GLU A 98 -10.90 9.00 7.02
N PRO A 99 -11.34 8.65 5.79
CA PRO A 99 -12.30 7.54 5.65
C PRO A 99 -11.81 6.23 6.23
N ILE A 100 -10.51 5.93 6.09
CA ILE A 100 -9.92 4.71 6.64
C ILE A 100 -9.85 4.81 8.16
N PHE A 101 -9.36 5.93 8.69
CA PHE A 101 -9.11 6.08 10.14
C PHE A 101 -10.40 6.24 10.94
N SER A 102 -11.44 6.80 10.34
CA SER A 102 -12.75 6.86 11.01
C SER A 102 -13.53 5.56 10.88
N GLY A 103 -13.29 4.80 9.82
CA GLY A 103 -13.98 3.54 9.55
C GLY A 103 -13.34 2.31 10.18
N ALA A 104 -12.08 2.40 10.60
CA ALA A 104 -11.33 1.27 11.15
C ALA A 104 -10.33 1.76 12.19
N ARG A 105 -10.05 0.91 13.18
CA ARG A 105 -9.06 1.21 14.22
C ARG A 105 -7.68 0.73 13.77
N VAL A 106 -7.05 1.51 12.91
CA VAL A 106 -5.72 1.19 12.37
C VAL A 106 -4.66 1.48 13.42
N VAL A 107 -3.81 0.51 13.70
CA VAL A 107 -2.75 0.63 14.71
C VAL A 107 -1.37 0.90 14.11
N GLN A 108 -1.20 0.65 12.81
CA GLN A 108 0.07 0.87 12.13
C GLN A 108 -0.16 1.11 10.64
N VAL A 109 0.53 2.10 10.10
CA VAL A 109 0.60 2.35 8.66
C VAL A 109 1.95 1.90 8.15
N PHE A 110 1.96 1.15 7.05
CA PHE A 110 3.18 0.74 6.36
C PHE A 110 3.24 1.44 5.01
N ALA A 111 4.41 1.93 4.66
CA ALA A 111 4.65 2.55 3.35
C ALA A 111 5.40 1.58 2.45
N ASN A 112 4.81 1.25 1.31
CA ASN A 112 5.39 0.33 0.34
C ASN A 112 6.40 1.07 -0.53
N GLY A 113 7.63 1.11 -0.08
CA GLY A 113 8.75 1.73 -0.79
C GLY A 113 9.11 3.12 -0.32
N GLY A 114 10.24 3.61 -0.81
CA GLY A 114 10.80 4.89 -0.39
C GLY A 114 9.96 6.10 -0.74
N LYS A 115 9.36 6.11 -1.95
CA LYS A 115 8.55 7.25 -2.40
C LYS A 115 7.26 7.34 -1.58
N ALA A 116 6.61 6.20 -1.33
CA ALA A 116 5.43 6.18 -0.47
C ALA A 116 5.74 6.70 0.92
N HIS A 117 6.87 6.26 1.49
CA HIS A 117 7.32 6.71 2.81
C HIS A 117 7.60 8.22 2.82
N GLU A 118 8.27 8.71 1.79
CA GLU A 118 8.55 10.15 1.65
C GLU A 118 7.27 10.97 1.65
N ILE A 119 6.25 10.54 0.90
CA ILE A 119 4.96 11.24 0.85
C ILE A 119 4.28 11.19 2.22
N CYS A 120 4.32 10.04 2.89
CA CYS A 120 3.77 9.90 4.23
C CYS A 120 4.42 10.88 5.21
N GLU A 121 5.74 10.95 5.21
CA GLU A 121 6.48 11.84 6.13
C GLU A 121 6.26 13.31 5.82
N LYS A 122 6.15 13.66 4.54
CA LYS A 122 6.02 15.06 4.13
C LYS A 122 4.61 15.60 4.27
N TYR A 123 3.58 14.81 3.95
CA TYR A 123 2.21 15.30 3.82
C TYR A 123 1.20 14.64 4.75
N LEU A 124 1.45 13.41 5.20
CA LEU A 124 0.47 12.61 5.92
C LEU A 124 0.85 12.35 7.38
N LYS A 125 1.97 12.88 7.82
CA LYS A 125 2.52 12.58 9.15
C LYS A 125 1.52 12.83 10.27
N ASN A 126 0.85 13.99 10.26
CA ASN A 126 -0.09 14.33 11.33
C ASN A 126 -1.32 13.42 11.31
N GLN A 127 -1.87 13.13 10.13
CA GLN A 127 -3.01 12.22 10.03
C GLN A 127 -2.65 10.84 10.60
N ILE A 128 -1.47 10.34 10.24
CA ILE A 128 -1.02 9.01 10.66
C ILE A 128 -0.74 8.98 12.18
N LEU A 129 -0.03 9.96 12.69
CA LEU A 129 0.27 10.04 14.13
C LEU A 129 -1.00 10.17 14.96
N ASN A 130 -1.95 11.00 14.53
CA ASN A 130 -3.20 11.19 15.25
C ASN A 130 -4.03 9.91 15.31
N ALA A 131 -4.00 9.11 14.24
CA ALA A 131 -4.78 7.89 14.17
C ALA A 131 -4.12 6.71 14.89
N THR A 132 -2.79 6.56 14.76
CA THR A 132 -2.08 5.35 15.18
C THR A 132 -1.14 5.57 16.36
N GLY A 133 -0.78 6.80 16.64
CA GLY A 133 0.23 7.15 17.66
C GLY A 133 1.66 6.85 17.19
N LYS A 134 1.85 6.49 15.94
CA LYS A 134 3.15 6.10 15.39
C LYS A 134 3.37 6.70 14.01
N GLU A 135 4.62 6.83 13.60
CA GLU A 135 4.95 7.18 12.24
C GLU A 135 4.75 5.99 11.31
N ALA A 136 4.61 6.25 10.00
CA ALA A 136 4.54 5.19 9.02
C ALA A 136 5.85 4.40 8.98
N ALA A 137 5.75 3.08 8.95
CA ALA A 137 6.91 2.20 8.84
C ALA A 137 7.24 1.97 7.36
N LYS A 138 8.50 2.18 6.99
CA LYS A 138 8.94 1.97 5.61
C LYS A 138 9.21 0.50 5.34
N LEU A 139 8.69 0.01 4.22
CA LEU A 139 8.98 -1.34 3.72
C LEU A 139 9.68 -1.25 2.37
N PRO A 140 10.52 -2.23 2.02
CA PRO A 140 11.09 -2.27 0.67
C PRO A 140 10.00 -2.43 -0.37
N SER A 141 10.15 -1.73 -1.49
CA SER A 141 9.12 -1.70 -2.54
C SER A 141 8.93 -3.07 -3.20
N THR A 142 7.66 -3.42 -3.44
CA THR A 142 7.30 -4.62 -4.20
C THR A 142 7.38 -4.40 -5.71
N SER A 143 7.66 -3.18 -6.16
CA SER A 143 7.78 -2.83 -7.57
C SER A 143 8.89 -3.62 -8.26
N PRO A 144 8.70 -4.02 -9.53
CA PRO A 144 9.78 -4.64 -10.30
C PRO A 144 10.99 -3.72 -10.47
N ALA A 145 10.82 -2.39 -10.32
CA ALA A 145 11.93 -1.45 -10.34
C ALA A 145 12.90 -1.66 -9.17
N ASN A 146 12.46 -2.29 -8.08
CA ASN A 146 13.32 -2.64 -6.94
C ASN A 146 14.00 -4.00 -7.20
N ALA A 147 14.82 -4.06 -8.24
CA ALA A 147 15.38 -5.31 -8.74
C ALA A 147 16.37 -5.98 -7.78
N ASN A 148 16.93 -5.22 -6.83
CA ASN A 148 17.89 -5.75 -5.86
C ASN A 148 17.26 -6.65 -4.79
N PHE A 149 15.94 -6.62 -4.67
CA PHE A 149 15.23 -7.47 -3.72
C PHE A 149 14.57 -8.63 -4.44
N SER A 150 14.95 -9.85 -4.07
CA SER A 150 14.24 -11.06 -4.49
C SER A 150 12.89 -11.15 -3.79
N LEU A 151 11.99 -11.98 -4.31
CA LEU A 151 10.71 -12.24 -3.65
C LEU A 151 10.94 -12.78 -2.23
N GLU A 152 11.88 -13.70 -2.08
CA GLU A 152 12.21 -14.31 -0.79
C GLU A 152 12.67 -13.25 0.23
N ARG A 153 13.52 -12.32 -0.21
CA ARG A 153 13.99 -11.25 0.66
C ARG A 153 12.87 -10.28 1.01
N LEU A 154 11.98 -9.98 0.07
CA LEU A 154 10.81 -9.15 0.34
C LEU A 154 9.91 -9.79 1.39
N VAL A 155 9.66 -11.09 1.27
CA VAL A 155 8.85 -11.82 2.25
C VAL A 155 9.48 -11.70 3.65
N GLN A 156 10.80 -11.87 3.76
CA GLN A 156 11.49 -11.72 5.04
C GLN A 156 11.32 -10.33 5.64
N GLU A 157 11.53 -9.28 4.83
CA GLU A 157 11.44 -7.90 5.31
C GLU A 157 10.00 -7.47 5.61
N TRP A 158 9.02 -8.06 4.93
CA TRP A 158 7.61 -7.76 5.13
C TRP A 158 6.96 -8.57 6.27
N MET A 159 7.70 -9.49 6.90
CA MET A 159 7.15 -10.28 8.02
C MET A 159 6.65 -9.41 9.17
N VAL A 160 7.19 -8.20 9.33
CA VAL A 160 6.71 -7.25 10.33
C VAL A 160 5.21 -6.95 10.17
N VAL A 161 4.69 -6.99 8.96
CA VAL A 161 3.25 -6.83 8.70
C VAL A 161 2.47 -7.96 9.36
N ALA A 162 2.90 -9.20 9.12
CA ALA A 162 2.25 -10.38 9.73
C ALA A 162 2.37 -10.35 11.25
N ASP A 163 3.52 -9.95 11.77
CA ASP A 163 3.74 -9.83 13.22
C ASP A 163 2.78 -8.81 13.84
N THR A 164 2.61 -7.66 13.19
CA THR A 164 1.70 -6.61 13.67
C THR A 164 0.25 -7.11 13.66
N LEU A 165 -0.14 -7.89 12.66
CA LEU A 165 -1.49 -8.45 12.58
C LEU A 165 -1.76 -9.47 13.68
N ARG A 166 -0.73 -10.20 14.13
CA ARG A 166 -0.88 -11.18 15.22
C ARG A 166 -0.92 -10.54 16.60
N ASP A 167 -0.33 -9.37 16.76
CA ASP A 167 -0.26 -8.70 18.06
C ASP A 167 -1.62 -8.14 18.46
N GLY A 168 -2.15 -8.66 19.53
CA GLY A 168 -3.41 -8.16 20.09
C GLY A 168 -4.62 -8.51 19.29
#